data_479b7b7065f5fc2a3ea15b732a005bc2
#
_entry.id   479b7b7065f5fc2a3ea15b732a005bc2
#
_cell.length_a   1.000
_cell.length_b   1.000
_cell.length_c   1.000
_cell.angle_alpha   90.00
_cell.angle_beta   90.00
_cell.angle_gamma   90.00
#
_symmetry.space_group_name_H-M   'P 1'
#
loop_
_entity.id
_entity.type
_entity.pdbx_description
1 polymer ?
#
loop_
_entity_poly.entity_id
_entity_poly.type
_entity_poly.pdbx_seq_one_letter_code
_entity_poly.pdbx_strand_id
1 'polypeptide(L)'
;MAAGEMPWPGAPAGEWKIISMFLSPMDVHVNRTPVAGAVRRVEYHPGKFLPAYKKEAGELNEWTEVWFDRPGGPVVVRQIVGILARRIVCRLKEGEQVSAGQRFGVMKFGSRIDLFIPRKASINVKVGDKVVGGETIVATLAP
;
A
#
# COMPACT_ATOMS: atom_id res chain seq x y z
N MET A 1 -13.87 0.78 1.68
CA MET A 1 -14.20 -0.57 2.16
C MET A 1 -15.00 -0.47 3.43
N ALA A 2 -16.00 -1.31 3.60
CA ALA A 2 -16.79 -1.32 4.82
C ALA A 2 -16.00 -1.91 5.99
N ALA A 3 -16.32 -1.45 7.22
CA ALA A 3 -15.72 -2.00 8.42
C ALA A 3 -16.10 -3.47 8.59
N GLY A 4 -15.17 -4.28 9.07
CA GLY A 4 -15.37 -5.70 9.29
C GLY A 4 -15.13 -6.58 8.08
N GLU A 5 -14.98 -6.00 6.90
CA GLU A 5 -14.64 -6.76 5.70
C GLU A 5 -13.13 -7.01 5.64
N MET A 6 -12.78 -8.17 5.13
CA MET A 6 -11.39 -8.47 4.87
C MET A 6 -10.98 -7.83 3.55
N PRO A 7 -9.83 -7.15 3.49
CA PRO A 7 -9.42 -6.43 2.28
C PRO A 7 -9.14 -7.36 1.09
N TRP A 8 -8.82 -8.61 1.35
CA TRP A 8 -8.61 -9.64 0.32
C TRP A 8 -8.62 -11.02 1.00
N PRO A 9 -8.79 -12.09 0.22
CA PRO A 9 -8.70 -13.44 0.77
C PRO A 9 -7.34 -13.70 1.44
N GLY A 10 -7.36 -14.23 2.65
CA GLY A 10 -6.17 -14.51 3.42
C GLY A 10 -5.64 -13.35 4.26
N ALA A 11 -6.28 -12.18 4.22
CA ALA A 11 -5.93 -11.08 5.11
C ALA A 11 -6.18 -11.44 6.58
N PRO A 12 -5.45 -10.81 7.53
CA PRO A 12 -5.76 -11.00 8.94
C PRO A 12 -7.20 -10.59 9.23
N ALA A 13 -7.85 -11.32 10.13
CA ALA A 13 -9.18 -10.95 10.59
C ALA A 13 -9.13 -9.59 11.28
N GLY A 14 -10.19 -8.79 11.11
CA GLY A 14 -10.31 -7.49 11.73
C GLY A 14 -10.91 -6.46 10.79
N GLU A 15 -11.00 -5.26 11.30
CA GLU A 15 -11.52 -4.12 10.55
C GLU A 15 -10.36 -3.27 10.02
N TRP A 16 -10.51 -2.84 8.78
CA TRP A 16 -9.47 -2.12 8.05
C TRP A 16 -10.00 -0.80 7.49
N LYS A 17 -9.10 0.18 7.40
CA LYS A 17 -9.29 1.37 6.56
C LYS A 17 -8.32 1.28 5.41
N ILE A 18 -8.73 1.74 4.23
CA ILE A 18 -7.91 1.75 3.03
C ILE A 18 -7.72 3.18 2.56
N ILE A 19 -6.47 3.53 2.30
CA ILE A 19 -6.12 4.78 1.62
C ILE A 19 -5.51 4.39 0.28
N SER A 20 -6.15 4.80 -0.81
CA SER A 20 -5.65 4.56 -2.16
C SER A 20 -4.97 5.82 -2.67
N MET A 21 -3.73 5.67 -3.14
CA MET A 21 -2.93 6.78 -3.66
C MET A 21 -2.56 6.49 -5.10
N PHE A 22 -2.91 7.43 -5.99
CA PHE A 22 -2.62 7.31 -7.42
C PHE A 22 -1.34 8.08 -7.74
N LEU A 23 -0.49 7.45 -8.53
CA LEU A 23 0.79 8.03 -8.94
C LEU A 23 0.58 8.84 -10.21
N SER A 24 0.94 10.12 -10.15
CA SER A 24 0.81 11.05 -11.26
C SER A 24 1.66 10.61 -12.46
N PRO A 25 1.19 10.84 -13.71
CA PRO A 25 1.97 10.50 -14.90
C PRO A 25 3.35 11.17 -14.97
N MET A 26 3.54 12.28 -14.28
CA MET A 26 4.78 13.08 -14.34
C MET A 26 5.80 12.70 -13.27
N ASP A 27 5.45 11.79 -12.36
CA ASP A 27 6.27 11.50 -11.20
C ASP A 27 6.89 10.10 -11.26
N VAL A 28 8.17 10.01 -10.92
CA VAL A 28 8.82 8.74 -10.59
C VAL A 28 8.68 8.58 -9.08
N HIS A 29 8.00 7.52 -8.66
CA HIS A 29 7.66 7.34 -7.27
C HIS A 29 8.53 6.28 -6.60
N VAL A 30 9.32 6.73 -5.65
CA VAL A 30 10.01 5.87 -4.72
C VAL A 30 9.03 5.47 -3.63
N ASN A 31 8.90 4.18 -3.40
CA ASN A 31 8.05 3.66 -2.33
C ASN A 31 8.83 3.59 -1.03
N ARG A 32 8.22 4.07 0.04
CA ARG A 32 8.81 4.08 1.37
C ARG A 32 7.94 3.30 2.33
N THR A 33 8.59 2.66 3.31
CA THR A 33 7.86 1.92 4.35
C THR A 33 7.01 2.89 5.17
N PRO A 34 5.74 2.56 5.38
CA PRO A 34 4.84 3.45 6.14
C PRO A 34 5.10 3.44 7.64
N VAL A 35 5.69 2.36 8.15
CA VAL A 35 5.93 2.16 9.57
C VAL A 35 7.26 1.45 9.79
N ALA A 36 7.81 1.57 11.00
CA ALA A 36 8.90 0.73 11.45
C ALA A 36 8.34 -0.62 11.91
N GLY A 37 9.09 -1.69 11.71
CA GLY A 37 8.70 -3.01 12.17
C GLY A 37 9.34 -4.12 11.36
N ALA A 38 8.87 -5.33 11.56
CA ALA A 38 9.33 -6.49 10.82
C ALA A 38 8.46 -6.71 9.58
N VAL A 39 9.09 -7.05 8.47
CA VAL A 39 8.38 -7.49 7.27
C VAL A 39 7.90 -8.92 7.52
N ARG A 40 6.61 -9.09 7.70
CA ARG A 40 6.00 -10.38 7.98
C ARG A 40 5.80 -11.22 6.74
N ARG A 41 5.43 -10.57 5.63
CA ARG A 41 5.05 -11.26 4.40
C ARG A 41 5.27 -10.38 3.21
N VAL A 42 5.77 -10.96 2.13
CA VAL A 42 5.86 -10.33 0.82
C VAL A 42 5.22 -11.28 -0.19
N GLU A 43 4.19 -10.83 -0.89
CA GLU A 43 3.51 -11.61 -1.91
C GLU A 43 3.48 -10.87 -3.23
N TYR A 44 3.70 -11.61 -4.30
CA TYR A 44 3.53 -11.15 -5.66
C TYR A 44 2.37 -11.90 -6.30
N HIS A 45 1.47 -11.16 -6.91
CA HIS A 45 0.33 -11.72 -7.62
C HIS A 45 0.35 -11.28 -9.08
N PRO A 46 0.46 -12.20 -10.05
CA PRO A 46 0.29 -11.87 -11.45
C PRO A 46 -1.16 -11.48 -11.72
N GLY A 47 -1.39 -10.68 -12.73
CA GLY A 47 -2.74 -10.22 -13.04
C GLY A 47 -2.78 -9.39 -14.31
N LYS A 48 -3.85 -8.61 -14.44
CA LYS A 48 -4.11 -7.75 -15.60
C LYS A 48 -3.40 -6.41 -15.46
N PHE A 49 -3.52 -5.58 -16.50
CA PHE A 49 -2.97 -4.22 -16.54
C PHE A 49 -4.09 -3.24 -16.88
N LEU A 50 -5.17 -3.26 -16.09
CA LEU A 50 -6.27 -2.32 -16.22
C LEU A 50 -5.85 -0.93 -15.75
N PRO A 51 -6.52 0.16 -16.19
CA PRO A 51 -6.25 1.48 -15.63
C PRO A 51 -6.35 1.45 -14.10
N ALA A 52 -5.35 2.00 -13.42
CA ALA A 52 -5.26 1.89 -11.96
C ALA A 52 -6.41 2.60 -11.23
N TYR A 53 -7.06 3.57 -11.89
CA TYR A 53 -8.21 4.26 -11.30
C TYR A 53 -9.47 3.39 -11.24
N LYS A 54 -9.54 2.30 -12.01
CA LYS A 54 -10.69 1.41 -11.96
C LYS A 54 -10.72 0.66 -10.64
N LYS A 55 -11.91 0.53 -10.07
CA LYS A 55 -12.11 -0.17 -8.81
C LYS A 55 -11.57 -1.61 -8.87
N GLU A 56 -11.80 -2.28 -9.99
CA GLU A 56 -11.41 -3.67 -10.21
C GLU A 56 -9.89 -3.86 -10.25
N ALA A 57 -9.12 -2.80 -10.52
CA ALA A 57 -7.66 -2.88 -10.61
C ALA A 57 -7.03 -3.39 -9.31
N GLY A 58 -7.62 -3.08 -8.16
CA GLY A 58 -7.13 -3.54 -6.87
C GLY A 58 -7.18 -5.05 -6.67
N GLU A 59 -8.03 -5.73 -7.44
CA GLU A 59 -8.20 -7.19 -7.36
C GLU A 59 -7.67 -7.92 -8.60
N LEU A 60 -7.83 -7.31 -9.78
CA LEU A 60 -7.54 -7.97 -11.06
C LEU A 60 -6.16 -7.69 -11.62
N ASN A 61 -5.57 -6.56 -11.28
CA ASN A 61 -4.24 -6.20 -11.79
C ASN A 61 -3.13 -6.94 -11.05
N GLU A 62 -1.98 -7.02 -11.72
CA GLU A 62 -0.76 -7.50 -11.08
C GLU A 62 -0.42 -6.60 -9.89
N TRP A 63 -0.04 -7.19 -8.77
CA TRP A 63 0.30 -6.45 -7.57
C TRP A 63 1.30 -7.18 -6.69
N THR A 64 2.00 -6.39 -5.86
CA THR A 64 2.87 -6.88 -4.78
C THR A 64 2.32 -6.37 -3.47
N GLU A 65 2.32 -7.22 -2.46
CA GLU A 65 1.78 -6.91 -1.15
C GLU A 65 2.83 -7.13 -0.08
N VAL A 66 3.00 -6.16 0.81
CA VAL A 66 3.96 -6.22 1.91
C VAL A 66 3.22 -5.97 3.22
N TRP A 67 3.41 -6.87 4.17
CA TRP A 67 2.82 -6.80 5.51
C TRP A 67 3.89 -6.44 6.52
N PHE A 68 3.61 -5.40 7.30
CA PHE A 68 4.52 -4.91 8.34
C PHE A 68 3.89 -5.20 9.70
N ASP A 69 4.60 -5.97 10.54
CA ASP A 69 4.19 -6.20 11.92
C ASP A 69 4.56 -5.00 12.78
N ARG A 70 3.64 -4.61 13.65
CA ARG A 70 3.87 -3.56 14.64
C ARG A 70 2.92 -3.75 15.83
N PRO A 71 3.26 -3.18 17.02
CA PRO A 71 2.32 -3.14 18.13
C PRO A 71 1.01 -2.44 17.70
N GLY A 72 -0.12 -2.99 18.10
CA GLY A 72 -1.43 -2.42 17.76
C GLY A 72 -2.03 -2.92 16.44
N GLY A 73 -1.34 -3.79 15.71
CA GLY A 73 -1.84 -4.43 14.51
C GLY A 73 -1.00 -4.16 13.27
N PRO A 74 -1.09 -5.04 12.28
CA PRO A 74 -0.28 -4.92 11.06
C PRO A 74 -0.74 -3.77 10.18
N VAL A 75 0.20 -3.30 9.36
CA VAL A 75 -0.05 -2.35 8.27
C VAL A 75 0.36 -3.04 6.98
N VAL A 76 -0.43 -2.90 5.94
CA VAL A 76 -0.20 -3.57 4.66
C VAL A 76 -0.15 -2.56 3.54
N VAL A 77 0.86 -2.69 2.68
CA VAL A 77 1.02 -1.88 1.47
C VAL A 77 0.89 -2.77 0.27
N ARG A 78 0.01 -2.42 -0.64
CA ARG A 78 -0.15 -3.10 -1.92
C ARG A 78 0.26 -2.16 -3.04
N GLN A 79 1.26 -2.58 -3.83
CA GLN A 79 1.68 -1.90 -5.05
C GLN A 79 0.90 -2.50 -6.22
N ILE A 80 0.16 -1.68 -6.95
CA ILE A 80 -0.73 -2.14 -8.02
C ILE A 80 -0.30 -1.49 -9.33
N VAL A 81 -0.08 -2.30 -10.37
CA VAL A 81 0.26 -1.79 -11.70
C VAL A 81 -0.92 -1.10 -12.38
N GLY A 82 -0.63 -0.29 -13.39
CA GLY A 82 -1.61 0.28 -14.29
C GLY A 82 -1.35 -0.13 -15.73
N ILE A 83 -1.97 0.55 -16.70
CA ILE A 83 -1.79 0.26 -18.13
C ILE A 83 -0.33 0.46 -18.56
N LEU A 84 0.26 1.58 -18.17
CA LEU A 84 1.62 1.95 -18.58
C LEU A 84 2.67 1.48 -17.57
N ALA A 85 2.36 1.54 -16.30
CA ALA A 85 3.26 1.15 -15.23
C ALA A 85 3.15 -0.36 -14.96
N ARG A 86 3.74 -1.14 -15.83
CA ARG A 86 3.64 -2.61 -15.81
C ARG A 86 4.72 -3.28 -14.96
N ARG A 87 5.58 -2.50 -14.31
CA ARG A 87 6.68 -3.03 -13.55
C ARG A 87 6.65 -2.55 -12.11
N ILE A 88 6.75 -3.48 -11.19
CA ILE A 88 6.86 -3.21 -9.76
C ILE A 88 8.24 -3.67 -9.32
N VAL A 89 8.95 -2.79 -8.60
CA VAL A 89 10.18 -3.16 -7.91
C VAL A 89 9.89 -3.13 -6.42
N CYS A 90 10.12 -4.26 -5.75
CA CYS A 90 10.01 -4.38 -4.30
C CYS A 90 11.23 -5.15 -3.80
N ARG A 91 12.02 -4.53 -2.95
CA ARG A 91 13.29 -5.09 -2.45
C ARG A 91 13.19 -5.67 -1.05
N LEU A 92 12.02 -5.65 -0.45
CA LEU A 92 11.82 -6.18 0.89
C LEU A 92 11.76 -7.71 0.88
N LYS A 93 12.26 -8.29 1.95
CA LYS A 93 12.23 -9.74 2.18
C LYS A 93 11.56 -10.01 3.52
N GLU A 94 10.87 -11.13 3.61
CA GLU A 94 10.28 -11.60 4.86
C GLU A 94 11.33 -11.73 5.95
N GLY A 95 10.98 -11.27 7.16
CA GLY A 95 11.88 -11.25 8.31
C GLY A 95 12.77 -10.04 8.43
N GLU A 96 12.83 -9.19 7.40
CA GLU A 96 13.64 -7.97 7.42
C GLU A 96 13.07 -6.95 8.41
N GLN A 97 13.94 -6.29 9.18
CA GLN A 97 13.57 -5.15 10.02
C GLN A 97 13.70 -3.86 9.22
N VAL A 98 12.69 -3.03 9.26
CA VAL A 98 12.66 -1.77 8.51
C VAL A 98 12.40 -0.59 9.42
N SER A 99 12.90 0.57 9.00
CA SER A 99 12.61 1.86 9.64
C SER A 99 11.47 2.55 8.89
N ALA A 100 10.70 3.39 9.58
CA ALA A 100 9.69 4.21 8.92
C ALA A 100 10.35 5.13 7.89
N GLY A 101 9.78 5.22 6.69
CA GLY A 101 10.31 6.03 5.60
C GLY A 101 11.46 5.40 4.82
N GLN A 102 11.86 4.20 5.14
CA GLN A 102 12.91 3.49 4.40
C GLN A 102 12.47 3.22 2.97
N ARG A 103 13.35 3.47 2.00
CA ARG A 103 13.06 3.16 0.59
C ARG A 103 13.04 1.65 0.37
N PHE A 104 12.02 1.14 -0.30
CA PHE A 104 11.94 -0.29 -0.56
C PHE A 104 11.57 -0.66 -1.99
N GLY A 105 11.11 0.26 -2.77
CA GLY A 105 10.70 -0.04 -4.11
C GLY A 105 10.50 1.19 -4.98
N VAL A 106 10.18 0.93 -6.23
CA VAL A 106 9.89 1.96 -7.23
C VAL A 106 8.70 1.51 -8.05
N MET A 107 7.81 2.46 -8.33
CA MET A 107 6.73 2.28 -9.28
C MET A 107 6.76 3.40 -10.30
N LYS A 108 6.30 3.11 -11.50
CA LYS A 108 6.18 4.13 -12.55
C LYS A 108 4.80 4.78 -12.49
N PHE A 109 4.64 5.89 -13.19
CA PHE A 109 3.38 6.62 -13.28
C PHE A 109 2.23 5.74 -13.76
N GLY A 110 1.00 6.12 -13.40
CA GLY A 110 -0.20 5.38 -13.77
C GLY A 110 -0.47 4.14 -12.91
N SER A 111 0.30 3.95 -11.86
CA SER A 111 0.09 2.90 -10.87
C SER A 111 -0.66 3.42 -9.65
N ARG A 112 -0.94 2.52 -8.70
CA ARG A 112 -1.65 2.83 -7.47
C ARG A 112 -1.02 2.12 -6.29
N ILE A 113 -1.03 2.78 -5.15
CA ILE A 113 -0.69 2.18 -3.86
C ILE A 113 -1.93 2.18 -3.00
N ASP A 114 -2.28 1.02 -2.46
CA ASP A 114 -3.30 0.89 -1.44
C ASP A 114 -2.61 0.63 -0.10
N LEU A 115 -2.93 1.47 0.88
CA LEU A 115 -2.46 1.34 2.25
C LEU A 115 -3.60 0.84 3.11
N PHE A 116 -3.41 -0.34 3.71
CA PHE A 116 -4.38 -0.95 4.61
C PHE A 116 -3.92 -0.75 6.04
N ILE A 117 -4.74 -0.07 6.84
CA ILE A 117 -4.42 0.26 8.22
C ILE A 117 -5.54 -0.20 9.15
N PRO A 118 -5.22 -0.46 10.45
CA PRO A 118 -6.25 -0.83 11.41
C PRO A 118 -7.35 0.22 11.51
N ARG A 119 -8.56 -0.21 11.76
CA ARG A 119 -9.72 0.71 11.85
C ARG A 119 -9.56 1.78 12.91
N LYS A 120 -8.83 1.51 13.98
CA LYS A 120 -8.59 2.47 15.05
C LYS A 120 -7.72 3.64 14.62
N ALA A 121 -7.03 3.55 13.49
CA ALA A 121 -6.22 4.63 12.97
C ALA A 121 -7.07 5.83 12.57
N SER A 122 -6.53 7.03 12.74
CA SER A 122 -7.16 8.27 12.28
C SER A 122 -6.61 8.63 10.91
N ILE A 123 -7.50 8.89 9.95
CA ILE A 123 -7.09 9.30 8.60
C ILE A 123 -6.97 10.82 8.57
N ASN A 124 -5.83 11.33 8.09
CA ASN A 124 -5.51 12.76 8.06
C ASN A 124 -5.67 13.39 6.67
N VAL A 125 -6.09 12.61 5.69
CA VAL A 125 -6.29 13.06 4.30
C VAL A 125 -7.73 12.74 3.87
N LYS A 126 -8.13 13.36 2.77
CA LYS A 126 -9.45 13.12 2.16
C LYS A 126 -9.29 12.89 0.67
N VAL A 127 -10.33 12.36 0.05
CA VAL A 127 -10.36 12.13 -1.40
C VAL A 127 -10.09 13.44 -2.14
N GLY A 128 -9.17 13.40 -3.08
CA GLY A 128 -8.75 14.56 -3.87
C GLY A 128 -7.52 15.28 -3.34
N ASP A 129 -7.06 14.97 -2.12
CA ASP A 129 -5.84 15.58 -1.59
C ASP A 129 -4.61 15.13 -2.37
N LYS A 130 -3.67 16.05 -2.56
CA LYS A 130 -2.34 15.73 -3.06
C LYS A 130 -1.44 15.39 -1.88
N VAL A 131 -0.65 14.33 -2.04
CA VAL A 131 0.29 13.89 -1.01
C VAL A 131 1.69 13.78 -1.59
N VAL A 132 2.69 13.99 -0.74
CA VAL A 132 4.09 13.93 -1.13
C VAL A 132 4.75 12.77 -0.39
N GLY A 133 5.35 11.85 -1.16
CA GLY A 133 6.03 10.69 -0.59
C GLY A 133 7.13 11.06 0.39
N GLY A 134 7.12 10.43 1.55
CA GLY A 134 8.09 10.69 2.61
C GLY A 134 7.83 11.94 3.45
N GLU A 135 6.81 12.75 3.11
CA GLU A 135 6.52 14.01 3.81
C GLU A 135 5.11 14.06 4.39
N THR A 136 4.10 13.70 3.60
CA THR A 136 2.71 13.82 4.04
C THR A 136 2.33 12.72 5.03
N ILE A 137 1.80 13.13 6.18
CA ILE A 137 1.25 12.20 7.17
C ILE A 137 -0.19 11.89 6.76
N VAL A 138 -0.43 10.71 6.21
CA VAL A 138 -1.75 10.32 5.71
C VAL A 138 -2.65 9.74 6.79
N ALA A 139 -2.06 9.19 7.84
CA ALA A 139 -2.81 8.62 8.96
C ALA A 139 -1.98 8.64 10.24
N THR A 140 -2.67 8.57 11.37
CA THR A 140 -2.06 8.42 12.68
C THR A 140 -2.54 7.11 13.28
N LEU A 141 -1.60 6.25 13.66
CA LEU A 141 -1.91 4.93 14.19
C LEU A 141 -2.08 5.00 15.70
N ALA A 142 -3.02 4.22 16.21
CA ALA A 142 -3.17 4.03 17.65
C ALA A 142 -1.98 3.20 18.18
N PRO A 143 -1.57 3.44 19.44
CA PRO A 143 -0.48 2.67 20.08
C PRO A 143 -0.78 1.18 20.16
#